data_4919642beaf984f78f17e03d3fb4c5ca
#
_entry.id   4919642beaf984f78f17e03d3fb4c5ca
#
_cell.length_a   1.000
_cell.length_b   1.000
_cell.length_c   1.000
_cell.angle_alpha   90.00
_cell.angle_beta   90.00
_cell.angle_gamma   90.00
#
_symmetry.space_group_name_H-M   'P 1'
#
loop_
_entity.id
_entity.type
_entity.pdbx_description
1 polymer ?
#
loop_
_entity_poly.entity_id
_entity_poly.type
_entity_poly.pdbx_seq_one_letter_code
_entity_poly.pdbx_strand_id
1 'polypeptide(L)'
;GRFGVLSAKDHEAVQEAMEAVHVLEFKDRDFARISDGQRQRILLARAICQEPEIIILDEPTSFLDIRHKLELLAILKKMVLEKQMTVIMSLHELDLAQKISDQVICVHGDHIEKYGAPEEIFTSDYIRKLYGITRGSYNAEFGCVEMEPPAGKPEVFVIGGNGSGIPVYRKLQRQGIPFVT
;
A
#
# COMPACT_ATOMS: atom_id res chain seq x y z
N GLY A 1 24.24 10.97 -20.17
CA GLY A 1 25.53 11.32 -20.81
C GLY A 1 25.38 11.40 -22.31
N ARG A 2 26.12 12.31 -22.95
CA ARG A 2 26.17 12.43 -24.42
C ARG A 2 26.87 11.19 -24.97
N PHE A 3 26.30 10.49 -25.93
CA PHE A 3 26.85 9.27 -26.58
C PHE A 3 26.96 7.99 -25.74
N GLY A 4 26.11 7.84 -24.71
CA GLY A 4 26.06 6.58 -23.92
C GLY A 4 27.20 6.40 -22.91
N VAL A 5 28.06 7.42 -22.72
CA VAL A 5 29.09 7.43 -21.69
C VAL A 5 28.59 8.24 -20.50
N LEU A 6 28.57 7.62 -19.33
CA LEU A 6 28.18 8.28 -18.09
C LEU A 6 29.27 9.26 -17.65
N SER A 7 28.88 10.47 -17.27
CA SER A 7 29.76 11.44 -16.62
C SER A 7 29.92 11.12 -15.13
N ALA A 8 30.89 11.78 -14.46
CA ALA A 8 31.04 11.66 -13.01
C ALA A 8 29.73 12.04 -12.26
N LYS A 9 29.05 13.08 -12.74
CA LYS A 9 27.73 13.50 -12.17
C LYS A 9 26.65 12.45 -12.37
N ASP A 10 26.63 11.76 -13.52
CA ASP A 10 25.67 10.67 -13.74
C ASP A 10 25.93 9.48 -12.80
N HIS A 11 27.19 9.15 -12.53
CA HIS A 11 27.58 8.11 -11.58
C HIS A 11 27.16 8.47 -10.15
N GLU A 12 27.36 9.72 -9.73
CA GLU A 12 26.95 10.23 -8.43
C GLU A 12 25.41 10.13 -8.26
N ALA A 13 24.63 10.60 -9.25
CA ALA A 13 23.18 10.51 -9.24
C ALA A 13 22.68 9.06 -9.17
N VAL A 14 23.31 8.13 -9.88
CA VAL A 14 22.99 6.70 -9.80
C VAL A 14 23.28 6.15 -8.40
N GLN A 15 24.44 6.50 -7.83
CA GLN A 15 24.80 6.06 -6.48
C GLN A 15 23.83 6.58 -5.44
N GLU A 16 23.53 7.88 -5.44
CA GLU A 16 22.55 8.50 -4.54
C GLU A 16 21.16 7.87 -4.66
N ALA A 17 20.71 7.61 -5.89
CA ALA A 17 19.43 6.95 -6.12
C ALA A 17 19.42 5.51 -5.57
N MET A 18 20.50 4.75 -5.73
CA MET A 18 20.63 3.40 -5.19
C MET A 18 20.72 3.39 -3.66
N GLU A 19 21.39 4.34 -3.05
CA GLU A 19 21.44 4.53 -1.59
C GLU A 19 20.05 4.87 -1.02
N ALA A 20 19.33 5.79 -1.68
CA ALA A 20 18.01 6.22 -1.25
C ALA A 20 16.97 5.08 -1.15
N VAL A 21 17.14 4.04 -1.98
CA VAL A 21 16.26 2.86 -1.98
C VAL A 21 16.92 1.60 -1.39
N HIS A 22 18.08 1.76 -0.74
CA HIS A 22 18.80 0.68 -0.06
C HIS A 22 19.16 -0.52 -0.97
N VAL A 23 19.72 -0.25 -2.16
CA VAL A 23 20.13 -1.29 -3.12
C VAL A 23 21.57 -1.15 -3.61
N LEU A 24 22.37 -0.27 -3.00
CA LEU A 24 23.76 -0.03 -3.43
C LEU A 24 24.60 -1.30 -3.39
N GLU A 25 24.36 -2.20 -2.44
CA GLU A 25 25.05 -3.49 -2.33
C GLU A 25 24.85 -4.43 -3.54
N PHE A 26 23.85 -4.15 -4.37
CA PHE A 26 23.52 -4.95 -5.56
C PHE A 26 24.06 -4.36 -6.86
N LYS A 27 24.84 -3.26 -6.81
CA LYS A 27 25.32 -2.52 -7.99
C LYS A 27 26.04 -3.38 -9.03
N ASP A 28 26.79 -4.39 -8.57
CA ASP A 28 27.57 -5.29 -9.41
C ASP A 28 26.93 -6.67 -9.59
N ARG A 29 25.67 -6.86 -9.12
CA ARG A 29 24.96 -8.13 -9.26
C ARG A 29 24.17 -8.19 -10.55
N ASP A 30 24.09 -9.38 -11.09
CA ASP A 30 23.20 -9.68 -12.21
C ASP A 30 21.75 -9.47 -11.79
N PHE A 31 21.04 -8.60 -12.52
CA PHE A 31 19.62 -8.29 -12.27
C PHE A 31 18.73 -9.54 -12.25
N ALA A 32 19.06 -10.58 -13.04
CA ALA A 32 18.33 -11.83 -13.07
C ALA A 32 18.50 -12.68 -11.79
N ARG A 33 19.51 -12.38 -10.96
CA ARG A 33 19.88 -13.17 -9.78
C ARG A 33 19.49 -12.52 -8.45
N ILE A 34 18.72 -11.45 -8.49
CA ILE A 34 18.22 -10.76 -7.30
C ILE A 34 16.72 -11.02 -7.11
N SER A 35 16.22 -10.86 -5.87
CA SER A 35 14.80 -11.08 -5.55
C SER A 35 13.88 -10.05 -6.21
N ASP A 36 12.59 -10.36 -6.33
CA ASP A 36 11.62 -9.45 -6.93
C ASP A 36 11.52 -8.11 -6.18
N GLY A 37 11.56 -8.11 -4.85
CA GLY A 37 11.59 -6.89 -4.06
C GLY A 37 12.87 -6.04 -4.28
N GLN A 38 14.02 -6.70 -4.50
CA GLN A 38 15.25 -5.99 -4.86
C GLN A 38 15.17 -5.41 -6.26
N ARG A 39 14.63 -6.17 -7.23
CA ARG A 39 14.37 -5.67 -8.60
C ARG A 39 13.47 -4.46 -8.60
N GLN A 40 12.36 -4.51 -7.84
CA GLN A 40 11.41 -3.39 -7.72
C GLN A 40 12.12 -2.12 -7.23
N ARG A 41 12.94 -2.23 -6.18
CA ARG A 41 13.71 -1.09 -5.67
C ARG A 41 14.78 -0.59 -6.64
N ILE A 42 15.42 -1.46 -7.40
CA ILE A 42 16.38 -1.05 -8.44
C ILE A 42 15.66 -0.31 -9.59
N LEU A 43 14.47 -0.77 -10.00
CA LEU A 43 13.66 -0.06 -10.98
C LEU A 43 13.22 1.32 -10.47
N LEU A 44 12.90 1.41 -9.18
CA LEU A 44 12.62 2.69 -8.54
C LEU A 44 13.87 3.60 -8.52
N ALA A 45 15.06 3.08 -8.15
CA ALA A 45 16.32 3.84 -8.23
C ALA A 45 16.57 4.39 -9.64
N ARG A 46 16.32 3.57 -10.67
CA ARG A 46 16.43 4.00 -12.07
C ARG A 46 15.49 5.16 -12.42
N ALA A 47 14.28 5.17 -11.86
CA ALA A 47 13.35 6.28 -12.06
C ALA A 47 13.81 7.55 -11.30
N ILE A 48 14.28 7.38 -10.08
CA ILE A 48 14.70 8.47 -9.18
C ILE A 48 15.95 9.20 -9.71
N CYS A 49 16.92 8.47 -10.25
CA CYS A 49 18.16 9.07 -10.76
C CYS A 49 17.95 10.04 -11.95
N GLN A 50 16.74 10.08 -12.51
CA GLN A 50 16.32 11.04 -13.52
C GLN A 50 15.79 12.36 -12.90
N GLU A 51 15.77 12.47 -11.57
CA GLU A 51 15.25 13.62 -10.81
C GLU A 51 13.85 14.06 -11.28
N PRO A 52 12.88 13.15 -11.37
CA PRO A 52 11.55 13.49 -11.87
C PRO A 52 10.75 14.30 -10.85
N GLU A 53 9.91 15.20 -11.32
CA GLU A 53 8.92 15.88 -10.49
C GLU A 53 7.73 14.96 -10.15
N ILE A 54 7.41 14.02 -11.06
CA ILE A 54 6.28 13.08 -10.92
C ILE A 54 6.77 11.67 -11.24
N ILE A 55 6.46 10.71 -10.36
CA ILE A 55 6.62 9.28 -10.62
C ILE A 55 5.25 8.61 -10.66
N ILE A 56 5.02 7.79 -11.68
CA ILE A 56 3.84 6.95 -11.81
C ILE A 56 4.26 5.50 -11.65
N LEU A 57 3.62 4.79 -10.72
CA LEU A 57 3.89 3.40 -10.39
C LEU A 57 2.62 2.57 -10.53
N ASP A 58 2.69 1.52 -11.33
CA ASP A 58 1.60 0.58 -11.47
C ASP A 58 1.84 -0.62 -10.56
N GLU A 59 0.94 -0.82 -9.59
CA GLU A 59 0.97 -1.89 -8.59
C GLU A 59 2.35 -2.12 -7.94
N PRO A 60 3.03 -1.09 -7.39
CA PRO A 60 4.41 -1.23 -6.93
C PRO A 60 4.57 -2.16 -5.72
N THR A 61 3.48 -2.53 -5.05
CA THR A 61 3.47 -3.44 -3.89
C THR A 61 3.14 -4.89 -4.26
N SER A 62 2.72 -5.15 -5.52
CA SER A 62 2.35 -6.48 -5.95
C SER A 62 3.55 -7.46 -5.85
N PHE A 63 3.26 -8.69 -5.43
CA PHE A 63 4.26 -9.77 -5.24
C PHE A 63 5.34 -9.50 -4.16
N LEU A 64 5.25 -8.39 -3.42
CA LEU A 64 6.12 -8.13 -2.29
C LEU A 64 5.55 -8.75 -1.00
N ASP A 65 6.41 -9.27 -0.15
CA ASP A 65 6.03 -9.57 1.23
C ASP A 65 5.78 -8.28 2.03
N ILE A 66 5.16 -8.41 3.20
CA ILE A 66 4.74 -7.26 4.00
C ILE A 66 5.92 -6.33 4.39
N ARG A 67 7.10 -6.90 4.65
CA ARG A 67 8.28 -6.12 5.01
C ARG A 67 8.72 -5.23 3.84
N HIS A 68 8.86 -5.82 2.65
CA HIS A 68 9.29 -5.10 1.46
C HIS A 68 8.24 -4.06 0.99
N LYS A 69 6.94 -4.36 1.16
CA LYS A 69 5.88 -3.37 0.94
C LYS A 69 6.06 -2.13 1.81
N LEU A 70 6.22 -2.34 3.11
CA LEU A 70 6.38 -1.24 4.07
C LEU A 70 7.67 -0.44 3.81
N GLU A 71 8.78 -1.11 3.50
CA GLU A 71 10.04 -0.46 3.14
C GLU A 71 9.88 0.41 1.89
N LEU A 72 9.25 -0.11 0.82
CA LEU A 72 9.00 0.63 -0.41
C LEU A 72 8.13 1.88 -0.17
N LEU A 73 7.02 1.72 0.53
CA LEU A 73 6.11 2.83 0.83
C LEU A 73 6.78 3.89 1.71
N ALA A 74 7.60 3.49 2.67
CA ALA A 74 8.38 4.43 3.50
C ALA A 74 9.38 5.24 2.66
N ILE A 75 10.07 4.60 1.71
CA ILE A 75 10.98 5.26 0.77
C ILE A 75 10.22 6.29 -0.07
N LEU A 76 9.08 5.90 -0.65
CA LEU A 76 8.25 6.80 -1.47
C LEU A 76 7.75 8.00 -0.66
N LYS A 77 7.25 7.77 0.56
CA LYS A 77 6.80 8.87 1.45
C LYS A 77 7.93 9.82 1.81
N LYS A 78 9.12 9.30 2.11
CA LYS A 78 10.32 10.11 2.37
C LYS A 78 10.64 11.00 1.17
N MET A 79 10.59 10.46 -0.05
CA MET A 79 10.84 11.22 -1.27
C MET A 79 9.84 12.34 -1.52
N VAL A 80 8.55 12.08 -1.28
CA VAL A 80 7.51 13.11 -1.35
C VAL A 80 7.84 14.25 -0.38
N LEU A 81 8.20 13.94 0.85
CA LEU A 81 8.44 14.94 1.89
C LEU A 81 9.76 15.71 1.69
N GLU A 82 10.85 15.03 1.33
CA GLU A 82 12.18 15.64 1.24
C GLU A 82 12.47 16.27 -0.12
N LYS A 83 11.97 15.66 -1.21
CA LYS A 83 12.22 16.12 -2.59
C LYS A 83 11.03 16.84 -3.22
N GLN A 84 9.92 16.97 -2.49
CA GLN A 84 8.65 17.56 -2.98
C GLN A 84 8.15 16.92 -4.28
N MET A 85 8.43 15.64 -4.43
CA MET A 85 8.05 14.86 -5.60
C MET A 85 6.61 14.40 -5.49
N THR A 86 5.89 14.36 -6.61
CA THR A 86 4.56 13.75 -6.66
C THR A 86 4.68 12.27 -7.03
N VAL A 87 4.06 11.42 -6.22
CA VAL A 87 3.96 9.97 -6.50
C VAL A 87 2.51 9.62 -6.78
N ILE A 88 2.25 9.06 -7.95
CA ILE A 88 0.95 8.50 -8.32
C ILE A 88 1.13 6.99 -8.42
N MET A 89 0.33 6.20 -7.70
CA MET A 89 0.44 4.76 -7.73
C MET A 89 -0.91 4.07 -7.67
N SER A 90 -1.05 2.94 -8.36
CA SER A 90 -2.17 2.03 -8.17
C SER A 90 -1.88 1.10 -6.99
N LEU A 91 -2.88 0.87 -6.14
CA LEU A 91 -2.79 -0.05 -4.99
C LEU A 91 -4.06 -0.89 -4.92
N HIS A 92 -3.88 -2.19 -4.62
CA HIS A 92 -5.00 -3.10 -4.36
C HIS A 92 -5.31 -3.22 -2.86
N GLU A 93 -4.34 -2.93 -2.00
CA GLU A 93 -4.48 -3.01 -0.55
C GLU A 93 -5.13 -1.75 0.01
N LEU A 94 -6.42 -1.83 0.32
CA LEU A 94 -7.20 -0.69 0.83
C LEU A 94 -6.62 -0.09 2.09
N ASP A 95 -6.12 -0.93 2.99
CA ASP A 95 -5.54 -0.50 4.27
C ASP A 95 -4.22 0.25 4.07
N LEU A 96 -3.40 -0.13 3.09
CA LEU A 96 -2.19 0.61 2.73
C LEU A 96 -2.54 1.91 2.02
N ALA A 97 -3.47 1.88 1.07
CA ALA A 97 -3.93 3.07 0.37
C ALA A 97 -4.47 4.14 1.33
N GLN A 98 -5.30 3.73 2.30
CA GLN A 98 -5.84 4.63 3.33
C GLN A 98 -4.74 5.28 4.20
N LYS A 99 -3.67 4.53 4.51
CA LYS A 99 -2.62 4.97 5.45
C LYS A 99 -1.53 5.82 4.80
N ILE A 100 -1.26 5.63 3.50
CA ILE A 100 -0.12 6.26 2.84
C ILE A 100 -0.50 7.46 1.97
N SER A 101 -1.71 7.49 1.43
CA SER A 101 -2.12 8.49 0.43
C SER A 101 -2.48 9.82 1.08
N ASP A 102 -2.11 10.91 0.43
CA ASP A 102 -2.60 12.26 0.73
C ASP A 102 -3.90 12.54 -0.04
N GLN A 103 -4.07 11.92 -1.22
CA GLN A 103 -5.25 11.96 -2.07
C GLN A 103 -5.51 10.60 -2.70
N VAL A 104 -6.77 10.27 -2.92
CA VAL A 104 -7.20 9.01 -3.51
C VAL A 104 -8.06 9.26 -4.74
N ILE A 105 -7.77 8.54 -5.81
CA ILE A 105 -8.54 8.53 -7.04
C ILE A 105 -9.19 7.15 -7.18
N CYS A 106 -10.52 7.10 -7.14
CA CYS A 106 -11.26 5.86 -7.38
C CYS A 106 -11.63 5.76 -8.84
N VAL A 107 -11.14 4.71 -9.49
CA VAL A 107 -11.42 4.41 -10.90
C VAL A 107 -12.40 3.26 -10.96
N HIS A 108 -13.48 3.43 -11.71
CA HIS A 108 -14.44 2.36 -12.01
C HIS A 108 -14.64 2.26 -13.52
N GLY A 109 -14.27 1.10 -14.10
CA GLY A 109 -14.26 0.94 -15.55
C GLY A 109 -13.32 1.93 -16.24
N ASP A 110 -13.88 2.82 -17.02
CA ASP A 110 -13.16 3.79 -17.85
C ASP A 110 -13.22 5.25 -17.34
N HIS A 111 -13.73 5.47 -16.12
CA HIS A 111 -13.89 6.81 -15.57
C HIS A 111 -13.46 6.93 -14.10
N ILE A 112 -13.15 8.16 -13.69
CA ILE A 112 -12.93 8.51 -12.29
C ILE A 112 -14.30 8.66 -11.64
N GLU A 113 -14.61 7.78 -10.67
CA GLU A 113 -15.88 7.83 -9.94
C GLU A 113 -15.80 8.82 -8.78
N LYS A 114 -14.68 8.86 -8.08
CA LYS A 114 -14.49 9.74 -6.92
C LYS A 114 -13.03 10.14 -6.76
N TYR A 115 -12.80 11.33 -6.22
CA TYR A 115 -11.49 11.86 -5.87
C TYR A 115 -11.61 12.66 -4.57
N GLY A 116 -10.65 12.51 -3.66
CA GLY A 116 -10.64 13.23 -2.39
C GLY A 116 -9.62 12.71 -1.39
N ALA A 117 -9.67 13.25 -0.18
CA ALA A 117 -8.85 12.77 0.93
C ALA A 117 -9.24 11.33 1.33
N PRO A 118 -8.30 10.54 1.88
CA PRO A 118 -8.58 9.17 2.32
C PRO A 118 -9.81 9.08 3.24
N GLU A 119 -9.98 10.00 4.17
CA GLU A 119 -11.09 10.03 5.12
C GLU A 119 -12.47 10.23 4.46
N GLU A 120 -12.49 10.88 3.29
CA GLU A 120 -13.71 11.09 2.51
C GLU A 120 -14.05 9.90 1.61
N ILE A 121 -13.02 9.13 1.23
CA ILE A 121 -13.14 8.00 0.30
C ILE A 121 -13.37 6.70 1.06
N PHE A 122 -12.55 6.39 2.07
CA PHE A 122 -12.58 5.10 2.77
C PHE A 122 -13.71 5.02 3.81
N THR A 123 -14.94 5.30 3.38
CA THR A 123 -16.15 5.10 4.20
C THR A 123 -16.71 3.70 3.97
N SER A 124 -17.31 3.09 5.00
CA SER A 124 -17.86 1.74 4.90
C SER A 124 -18.90 1.59 3.79
N ASP A 125 -19.78 2.58 3.64
CA ASP A 125 -20.83 2.56 2.62
C ASP A 125 -20.29 2.69 1.21
N TYR A 126 -19.33 3.60 1.00
CA TYR A 126 -18.75 3.80 -0.32
C TYR A 126 -17.91 2.59 -0.77
N ILE A 127 -17.03 2.08 0.09
CA ILE A 127 -16.23 0.88 -0.22
C ILE A 127 -17.12 -0.33 -0.46
N ARG A 128 -18.17 -0.51 0.35
CA ARG A 128 -19.15 -1.58 0.13
C ARG A 128 -19.78 -1.50 -1.27
N LYS A 129 -20.18 -0.31 -1.70
CA LYS A 129 -20.77 -0.07 -3.02
C LYS A 129 -19.75 -0.29 -4.13
N LEU A 130 -18.55 0.31 -4.01
CA LEU A 130 -17.49 0.26 -5.03
C LEU A 130 -17.06 -1.17 -5.35
N TYR A 131 -16.90 -2.00 -4.34
CA TYR A 131 -16.49 -3.41 -4.47
C TYR A 131 -17.66 -4.41 -4.56
N GLY A 132 -18.91 -3.94 -4.51
CA GLY A 132 -20.09 -4.82 -4.56
C GLY A 132 -20.11 -5.82 -3.40
N ILE A 133 -19.65 -5.43 -2.19
CA ILE A 133 -19.58 -6.33 -1.04
C ILE A 133 -20.99 -6.70 -0.60
N THR A 134 -21.36 -7.96 -0.80
CA THR A 134 -22.68 -8.51 -0.41
C THR A 134 -22.61 -9.31 0.89
N ARG A 135 -21.40 -9.79 1.27
CA ARG A 135 -21.15 -10.54 2.52
C ARG A 135 -19.95 -9.96 3.23
N GLY A 136 -20.08 -9.72 4.53
CA GLY A 136 -19.08 -9.00 5.30
C GLY A 136 -19.22 -7.48 5.21
N SER A 137 -18.24 -6.78 5.70
CA SER A 137 -18.22 -5.32 5.74
C SER A 137 -16.80 -4.77 5.64
N TYR A 138 -16.69 -3.50 5.34
CA TYR A 138 -15.45 -2.75 5.45
C TYR A 138 -15.52 -1.88 6.72
N ASN A 139 -14.53 -2.06 7.59
CA ASN A 139 -14.38 -1.23 8.77
C ASN A 139 -13.50 -0.03 8.42
N ALA A 140 -14.11 1.14 8.30
CA ALA A 140 -13.40 2.36 7.91
C ALA A 140 -12.42 2.87 8.99
N GLU A 141 -12.67 2.58 10.27
CA GLU A 141 -11.82 3.00 11.39
C GLU A 141 -10.47 2.26 11.38
N PHE A 142 -10.50 0.96 11.08
CA PHE A 142 -9.29 0.12 11.04
C PHE A 142 -8.75 -0.10 9.62
N GLY A 143 -9.48 0.32 8.58
CA GLY A 143 -9.08 0.13 7.18
C GLY A 143 -9.07 -1.34 6.76
N CYS A 144 -9.89 -2.20 7.36
CA CYS A 144 -9.86 -3.64 7.13
C CYS A 144 -11.23 -4.21 6.75
N VAL A 145 -11.20 -5.36 6.10
CA VAL A 145 -12.39 -6.14 5.75
C VAL A 145 -12.76 -7.05 6.92
N GLU A 146 -14.03 -7.06 7.28
CA GLU A 146 -14.58 -7.96 8.31
C GLU A 146 -15.49 -8.98 7.65
N MET A 147 -15.38 -10.22 8.12
CA MET A 147 -16.24 -11.31 7.69
C MET A 147 -17.65 -11.15 8.26
N GLU A 148 -18.62 -11.76 7.60
CA GLU A 148 -20.00 -11.79 8.09
C GLU A 148 -20.07 -12.45 9.48
N PRO A 149 -20.77 -11.84 10.44
CA PRO A 149 -20.94 -12.44 11.77
C PRO A 149 -21.74 -13.74 11.67
N PRO A 150 -21.53 -14.72 12.59
CA PRO A 150 -22.32 -15.94 12.65
C PRO A 150 -23.80 -15.62 12.81
N ALA A 151 -24.64 -16.28 11.99
CA ALA A 151 -26.09 -16.12 12.06
C ALA A 151 -26.68 -16.93 13.24
N GLY A 152 -27.73 -16.40 13.86
CA GLY A 152 -28.45 -17.07 14.96
C GLY A 152 -28.75 -16.16 16.14
N LYS A 153 -29.37 -16.72 17.17
CA LYS A 153 -29.54 -15.98 18.42
C LYS A 153 -28.19 -15.90 19.14
N PRO A 154 -27.83 -14.74 19.69
CA PRO A 154 -26.58 -14.62 20.43
C PRO A 154 -26.49 -15.63 21.58
N GLU A 155 -25.40 -16.38 21.60
CA GLU A 155 -25.10 -17.37 22.67
C GLU A 155 -24.09 -16.78 23.67
N VAL A 156 -23.33 -15.78 23.24
CA VAL A 156 -22.27 -15.15 24.05
C VAL A 156 -22.42 -13.65 24.01
N PHE A 157 -22.35 -13.02 25.16
CA PHE A 157 -22.21 -11.57 25.33
C PHE A 157 -20.76 -11.26 25.66
N VAL A 158 -20.10 -10.42 24.85
CA VAL A 158 -18.71 -10.08 25.05
C VAL A 158 -18.58 -8.61 25.44
N ILE A 159 -18.09 -8.37 26.63
CA ILE A 159 -17.73 -7.02 27.10
C ILE A 159 -16.27 -6.80 26.78
N GLY A 160 -15.99 -5.89 25.85
CA GLY A 160 -14.64 -5.53 25.45
C GLY A 160 -14.55 -4.03 25.26
N GLY A 161 -13.38 -3.45 25.59
CA GLY A 161 -13.08 -2.05 25.34
C GLY A 161 -11.66 -1.89 24.82
N ASN A 162 -11.38 -0.77 24.13
CA ASN A 162 -10.08 -0.44 23.59
C ASN A 162 -9.43 -1.59 22.77
N GLY A 163 -10.25 -2.28 21.95
CA GLY A 163 -9.78 -3.39 21.11
C GLY A 163 -9.59 -4.73 21.81
N SER A 164 -9.73 -4.83 23.14
CA SER A 164 -9.51 -6.08 23.90
C SER A 164 -10.46 -7.21 23.51
N GLY A 165 -11.66 -6.89 23.00
CA GLY A 165 -12.64 -7.86 22.52
C GLY A 165 -12.29 -8.51 21.18
N ILE A 166 -11.46 -7.89 20.34
CA ILE A 166 -11.20 -8.34 18.95
C ILE A 166 -10.74 -9.81 18.86
N PRO A 167 -9.77 -10.29 19.68
CA PRO A 167 -9.36 -11.69 19.63
C PRO A 167 -10.50 -12.67 19.96
N VAL A 168 -11.39 -12.27 20.89
CA VAL A 168 -12.54 -13.08 21.29
C VAL A 168 -13.57 -13.11 20.16
N TYR A 169 -13.92 -11.97 19.57
CA TYR A 169 -14.84 -11.89 18.43
C TYR A 169 -14.38 -12.76 17.27
N ARG A 170 -13.10 -12.66 16.89
CA ARG A 170 -12.51 -13.48 15.83
C ARG A 170 -12.52 -14.98 16.15
N LYS A 171 -12.35 -15.35 17.43
CA LYS A 171 -12.45 -16.76 17.85
C LYS A 171 -13.88 -17.28 17.73
N LEU A 172 -14.85 -16.53 18.26
CA LEU A 172 -16.28 -16.89 18.19
C LEU A 172 -16.73 -16.98 16.73
N GLN A 173 -16.34 -16.01 15.90
CA GLN A 173 -16.65 -15.99 14.47
C GLN A 173 -16.11 -17.23 13.75
N ARG A 174 -14.83 -17.63 14.00
CA ARG A 174 -14.26 -18.85 13.41
C ARG A 174 -14.94 -20.13 13.88
N GLN A 175 -15.54 -20.11 15.06
CA GLN A 175 -16.28 -21.25 15.61
C GLN A 175 -17.77 -21.25 15.21
N GLY A 176 -18.22 -20.24 14.48
CA GLY A 176 -19.62 -20.09 14.09
C GLY A 176 -20.57 -19.82 15.26
N ILE A 177 -20.04 -19.30 16.39
CA ILE A 177 -20.84 -19.02 17.59
C ILE A 177 -21.37 -17.59 17.50
N PRO A 178 -22.70 -17.38 17.45
CA PRO A 178 -23.31 -16.06 17.45
C PRO A 178 -23.04 -15.32 18.76
N PHE A 179 -22.63 -14.05 18.67
CA PHE A 179 -22.35 -13.23 19.83
C PHE A 179 -22.86 -11.80 19.65
N VAL A 180 -22.90 -11.06 20.75
CA VAL A 180 -23.21 -9.63 20.78
C VAL A 180 -22.21 -8.91 21.67
N THR A 181 -21.91 -7.62 21.36
CA THR A 181 -20.94 -6.77 22.06
C THR A 181 -21.60 -5.54 22.64
#